data_78eb42d007ed2f241c55284dd7cd6ec4
#
_entry.id   78eb42d007ed2f241c55284dd7cd6ec4
#
_cell.length_a   1.000
_cell.length_b   1.000
_cell.length_c   1.000
_cell.angle_alpha   90.00
_cell.angle_beta   90.00
_cell.angle_gamma   90.00
#
_symmetry.space_group_name_H-M   'P 1'
#
loop_
_entity.id
_entity.type
_entity.pdbx_description
1 polymer ?
#
loop_
_entity_poly.entity_id
_entity_poly.type
_entity_poly.pdbx_seq_one_letter_code
_entity_poly.pdbx_strand_id
1 'polypeptide(L)'
;MRHSSKAALIAAATVTVLAFPLQGGAGAIPLPPPLGPCGGPNCPAVYPPVSNGDFAGRDANINVFTGGDYTVTGRAAEVEGWVVTLGNLLVDKNGGGLFNMGVVGVGSRVPPPNGTDFVSVGGNVTVRPANEVMVGGSDSKGPAYGDVRYGGTLTGKVTVVAPGSTIHDAGVRATYAPLRTTIEDFSQCAAQATATGTVTVTPFDATFTGDGTSARQVFNVSQNLGSAARKIDLKFAGIPSGATVIVNMLPDDAVVSTNTGNGLPGDQLTALGPKLLWNFPTSTMAHIIGGAQFQGSIMGGNPNGTTTVEQPGLNGRVYLAGNLVQTGTGGYEIHNYPFNGDLPDCSSPTPTPTPTPTPTPTPTPTPTPTPTPTPTPTPTPTPTVSLSPSPTETPTPTMSPTPTCSPTSGGWSPRPTASRTGVLPETGQGGTMPLLGLTGLLLIGGGGALLFGRYRRGRHS
;
A
#
# COMPACT_ATOMS: atom_id res chain seq x y z
N MET A 1 3.03 89.28 20.99
CA MET A 1 2.33 87.99 20.84
C MET A 1 2.62 87.45 19.44
N ARG A 2 3.46 86.43 19.33
CA ARG A 2 3.86 85.83 18.04
C ARG A 2 3.29 84.38 17.98
N HIS A 3 2.36 84.16 17.09
CA HIS A 3 1.84 82.83 16.81
C HIS A 3 2.79 82.11 15.82
N SER A 4 3.30 80.99 16.27
CA SER A 4 4.14 80.12 15.46
C SER A 4 3.28 78.96 14.98
N SER A 5 2.97 78.92 13.67
CA SER A 5 2.26 77.83 13.00
C SER A 5 3.24 76.69 12.65
N LYS A 6 3.06 75.54 13.25
CA LYS A 6 3.79 74.32 12.89
C LYS A 6 3.02 73.61 11.77
N ALA A 7 3.62 73.56 10.58
CA ALA A 7 3.15 72.72 9.50
C ALA A 7 3.61 71.24 9.70
N ALA A 8 2.66 70.32 9.74
CA ALA A 8 2.94 68.88 9.79
C ALA A 8 3.06 68.32 8.36
N LEU A 9 4.24 67.87 8.02
CA LEU A 9 4.44 67.05 6.79
C LEU A 9 3.91 65.66 7.03
N ILE A 10 2.90 65.25 6.26
CA ILE A 10 2.42 63.84 6.15
C ILE A 10 3.20 63.19 5.02
N ALA A 11 4.12 62.30 5.38
CA ALA A 11 4.80 61.41 4.40
C ALA A 11 3.88 60.25 4.07
N ALA A 12 3.37 60.19 2.86
CA ALA A 12 2.63 59.02 2.34
C ALA A 12 3.63 57.93 1.97
N ALA A 13 3.68 56.86 2.75
CA ALA A 13 4.42 55.66 2.41
C ALA A 13 3.60 54.82 1.44
N THR A 14 4.01 54.76 0.18
CA THR A 14 3.48 53.82 -0.83
C THR A 14 4.00 52.42 -0.52
N VAL A 15 3.14 51.54 -0.01
CA VAL A 15 3.41 50.13 0.14
C VAL A 15 3.24 49.46 -1.24
N THR A 16 4.34 49.13 -1.87
CA THR A 16 4.35 48.31 -3.09
C THR A 16 4.13 46.87 -2.66
N VAL A 17 2.90 46.36 -2.84
CA VAL A 17 2.60 44.93 -2.69
C VAL A 17 3.17 44.23 -3.90
N LEU A 18 4.30 43.55 -3.70
CA LEU A 18 4.81 42.57 -4.65
C LEU A 18 3.89 41.35 -4.60
N ALA A 19 2.98 41.23 -5.56
CA ALA A 19 2.23 40.02 -5.78
C ALA A 19 3.20 38.97 -6.34
N PHE A 20 3.67 38.08 -5.45
CA PHE A 20 4.26 36.82 -5.91
C PHE A 20 3.13 35.99 -6.52
N PRO A 21 3.31 35.42 -7.74
CA PRO A 21 2.38 34.42 -8.23
C PRO A 21 2.43 33.25 -7.25
N LEU A 22 1.35 33.01 -6.53
CA LEU A 22 1.08 31.75 -5.88
C LEU A 22 1.02 30.70 -7.01
N GLN A 23 2.15 30.03 -7.26
CA GLN A 23 2.10 28.77 -7.99
C GLN A 23 1.27 27.85 -7.07
N GLY A 24 0.04 27.59 -7.48
CA GLY A 24 -0.84 26.63 -6.87
C GLY A 24 -0.19 25.25 -6.97
N GLY A 25 0.69 24.94 -6.02
CA GLY A 25 1.12 23.58 -5.77
C GLY A 25 -0.15 22.82 -5.38
N ALA A 26 -0.42 21.70 -6.06
CA ALA A 26 -1.48 20.78 -5.65
C ALA A 26 -1.37 20.58 -4.13
N GLY A 27 -2.44 20.87 -3.40
CA GLY A 27 -2.47 20.80 -1.95
C GLY A 27 -1.95 19.45 -1.48
N ALA A 28 -1.36 19.42 -0.31
CA ALA A 28 -0.90 18.18 0.32
C ALA A 28 -1.90 17.83 1.42
N ILE A 29 -2.47 16.64 1.39
CA ILE A 29 -3.45 16.20 2.37
C ILE A 29 -3.05 14.85 2.99
N PRO A 30 -3.20 14.68 4.32
CA PRO A 30 -3.04 13.38 4.94
C PRO A 30 -4.20 12.46 4.53
N LEU A 31 -3.99 11.14 4.61
CA LEU A 31 -5.09 10.19 4.47
C LEU A 31 -6.13 10.43 5.58
N PRO A 32 -7.43 10.46 5.24
CA PRO A 32 -8.48 10.68 6.22
C PRO A 32 -8.66 9.46 7.15
N PRO A 33 -8.98 9.66 8.43
CA PRO A 33 -9.36 8.57 9.31
C PRO A 33 -10.54 7.75 8.72
N PRO A 34 -10.54 6.44 8.93
CA PRO A 34 -9.65 5.63 9.77
C PRO A 34 -8.37 5.14 9.07
N LEU A 35 -7.87 5.83 8.04
CA LEU A 35 -6.64 5.53 7.34
C LEU A 35 -5.49 6.46 7.80
N GLY A 36 -4.26 6.16 7.37
CA GLY A 36 -3.10 7.04 7.49
C GLY A 36 -2.46 7.11 8.88
N PRO A 37 -2.43 8.28 9.53
CA PRO A 37 -1.79 8.48 10.82
C PRO A 37 -2.37 7.60 11.93
N CYS A 38 -1.73 7.61 13.09
CA CYS A 38 -2.30 6.99 14.28
C CYS A 38 -3.59 7.70 14.69
N GLY A 39 -4.62 6.94 15.05
CA GLY A 39 -5.93 7.45 15.45
C GLY A 39 -6.21 7.31 16.94
N GLY A 40 -6.99 8.28 17.46
CA GLY A 40 -7.45 8.27 18.86
C GLY A 40 -6.50 8.95 19.84
N PRO A 41 -6.94 9.11 21.12
CA PRO A 41 -6.24 9.93 22.11
C PRO A 41 -5.00 9.23 22.72
N ASN A 42 -4.83 7.93 22.53
CA ASN A 42 -3.79 7.13 23.15
C ASN A 42 -2.65 6.79 22.17
N CYS A 43 -2.51 7.52 21.10
CA CYS A 43 -1.38 7.38 20.19
C CYS A 43 -0.07 7.68 20.92
N PRO A 44 0.98 6.87 20.71
CA PRO A 44 2.29 7.21 21.24
C PRO A 44 2.83 8.47 20.54
N ALA A 45 3.47 9.36 21.29
CA ALA A 45 4.10 10.54 20.73
C ALA A 45 5.23 10.19 19.73
N VAL A 46 5.90 9.08 19.99
CA VAL A 46 6.90 8.46 19.11
C VAL A 46 6.63 6.96 19.07
N TYR A 47 6.50 6.42 17.88
CA TYR A 47 6.39 4.97 17.71
C TYR A 47 7.71 4.29 18.09
N PRO A 48 7.67 3.25 18.92
CA PRO A 48 8.89 2.53 19.29
C PRO A 48 9.45 1.77 18.08
N PRO A 49 10.76 1.46 18.11
CA PRO A 49 11.29 0.48 17.17
C PRO A 49 10.63 -0.88 17.41
N VAL A 50 10.69 -1.74 16.38
CA VAL A 50 10.20 -3.13 16.48
C VAL A 50 10.77 -3.80 17.74
N SER A 51 9.90 -4.27 18.62
CA SER A 51 10.28 -4.81 19.92
C SER A 51 9.22 -5.78 20.49
N ASN A 52 9.57 -6.47 21.55
CA ASN A 52 8.68 -7.30 22.37
C ASN A 52 8.38 -6.67 23.75
N GLY A 53 8.58 -5.36 23.87
CA GLY A 53 8.31 -4.61 25.10
C GLY A 53 6.83 -4.49 25.43
N ASP A 54 6.54 -3.67 26.46
CA ASP A 54 5.16 -3.33 26.82
C ASP A 54 4.46 -2.54 25.73
N PHE A 55 3.11 -2.54 25.76
CA PHE A 55 2.31 -1.71 24.85
C PHE A 55 2.65 -0.22 25.05
N ALA A 56 3.03 0.42 23.95
CA ALA A 56 3.47 1.81 23.95
C ALA A 56 2.33 2.81 23.79
N GLY A 57 1.15 2.34 23.37
CA GLY A 57 -0.02 3.17 23.11
C GLY A 57 -1.15 2.36 22.51
N ARG A 58 -2.09 3.07 21.88
CA ARG A 58 -3.22 2.49 21.16
C ARG A 58 -3.46 3.24 19.86
N ASP A 59 -3.79 2.52 18.80
CA ASP A 59 -4.10 3.10 17.50
C ASP A 59 -5.50 2.69 17.06
N ALA A 60 -6.39 3.66 16.94
CA ALA A 60 -7.77 3.43 16.52
C ALA A 60 -7.95 3.36 15.00
N ASN A 61 -6.90 3.60 14.22
CA ASN A 61 -6.95 3.54 12.77
C ASN A 61 -6.60 2.14 12.23
N ILE A 62 -7.07 1.87 11.02
CA ILE A 62 -6.87 0.60 10.34
C ILE A 62 -5.38 0.44 9.97
N ASN A 63 -4.82 -0.73 10.31
CA ASN A 63 -3.50 -1.12 9.85
C ASN A 63 -3.55 -1.82 8.49
N VAL A 64 -4.44 -2.81 8.36
CA VAL A 64 -4.61 -3.56 7.11
C VAL A 64 -6.04 -3.42 6.64
N PHE A 65 -6.22 -2.92 5.41
CA PHE A 65 -7.49 -2.89 4.70
C PHE A 65 -7.37 -3.64 3.38
N THR A 66 -8.32 -4.54 3.11
CA THR A 66 -8.46 -5.20 1.82
C THR A 66 -9.88 -5.03 1.28
N GLY A 67 -10.01 -4.54 0.06
CA GLY A 67 -11.29 -4.43 -0.64
C GLY A 67 -11.78 -5.77 -1.21
N GLY A 68 -10.91 -6.78 -1.25
CA GLY A 68 -11.16 -8.16 -1.60
C GLY A 68 -10.94 -9.11 -0.43
N ASP A 69 -10.38 -10.30 -0.72
CA ASP A 69 -10.08 -11.34 0.26
C ASP A 69 -8.73 -11.13 0.93
N TYR A 70 -8.59 -11.64 2.15
CA TYR A 70 -7.32 -11.75 2.85
C TYR A 70 -7.00 -13.22 3.10
N THR A 71 -5.92 -13.70 2.49
CA THR A 71 -5.43 -15.08 2.64
C THR A 71 -4.11 -15.10 3.40
N VAL A 72 -4.06 -15.90 4.45
CA VAL A 72 -2.86 -16.20 5.24
C VAL A 72 -2.44 -17.62 4.92
N THR A 73 -1.21 -17.77 4.42
CA THR A 73 -0.68 -19.08 4.01
C THR A 73 0.82 -19.20 4.36
N GLY A 74 1.48 -20.24 3.85
CA GLY A 74 2.89 -20.47 4.17
C GLY A 74 3.10 -20.66 5.67
N ARG A 75 4.06 -19.93 6.23
CA ARG A 75 4.38 -19.92 7.66
C ARG A 75 4.17 -18.52 8.28
N ALA A 76 3.38 -17.64 7.64
CA ALA A 76 3.06 -16.34 8.20
C ALA A 76 2.52 -16.47 9.63
N ALA A 77 2.92 -15.56 10.52
CA ALA A 77 2.68 -15.72 11.96
C ALA A 77 1.69 -14.70 12.52
N GLU A 78 1.77 -13.44 12.08
CA GLU A 78 1.12 -12.37 12.83
C GLU A 78 0.72 -11.19 11.93
N VAL A 79 -0.35 -10.46 12.35
CA VAL A 79 -0.71 -9.14 11.85
C VAL A 79 -1.13 -8.25 13.02
N GLU A 80 -0.44 -7.13 13.23
CA GLU A 80 -0.70 -6.18 14.30
C GLU A 80 -1.73 -5.13 13.87
N GLY A 81 -2.42 -4.54 14.85
CA GLY A 81 -3.36 -3.45 14.62
C GLY A 81 -4.73 -3.91 14.13
N TRP A 82 -5.59 -2.96 13.78
CA TRP A 82 -6.93 -3.25 13.30
C TRP A 82 -6.90 -3.71 11.84
N VAL A 83 -7.53 -4.87 11.59
CA VAL A 83 -7.64 -5.49 10.26
C VAL A 83 -9.06 -5.39 9.76
N VAL A 84 -9.25 -4.87 8.56
CA VAL A 84 -10.54 -4.81 7.86
C VAL A 84 -10.40 -5.48 6.50
N THR A 85 -11.24 -6.48 6.21
CA THR A 85 -11.35 -7.06 4.86
C THR A 85 -12.82 -7.06 4.41
N LEU A 86 -13.10 -6.59 3.20
CA LEU A 86 -14.46 -6.59 2.66
C LEU A 86 -14.88 -7.96 2.13
N GLY A 87 -13.91 -8.78 1.73
CA GLY A 87 -14.10 -10.15 1.29
C GLY A 87 -14.03 -11.14 2.45
N ASN A 88 -13.44 -12.31 2.17
CA ASN A 88 -13.25 -13.39 3.13
C ASN A 88 -11.87 -13.31 3.79
N LEU A 89 -11.77 -13.80 5.02
CA LEU A 89 -10.51 -14.11 5.67
C LEU A 89 -10.31 -15.63 5.64
N LEU A 90 -9.23 -16.07 4.99
CA LEU A 90 -8.81 -17.48 4.97
C LEU A 90 -7.47 -17.63 5.67
N VAL A 91 -7.41 -18.51 6.68
CA VAL A 91 -6.15 -18.93 7.30
C VAL A 91 -5.91 -20.40 7.00
N ASP A 92 -4.90 -20.64 6.15
CA ASP A 92 -4.50 -21.96 5.66
C ASP A 92 -2.98 -22.07 5.56
N LYS A 93 -2.34 -22.19 6.73
CA LYS A 93 -0.88 -22.22 6.86
C LYS A 93 -0.33 -23.60 6.57
N ASN A 94 0.86 -23.63 5.98
CA ASN A 94 1.58 -24.89 5.72
C ASN A 94 1.99 -25.57 7.04
N GLY A 95 1.40 -26.72 7.29
CA GLY A 95 1.61 -27.46 8.55
C GLY A 95 0.76 -26.97 9.71
N GLY A 96 -0.15 -26.02 9.49
CA GLY A 96 -1.02 -25.47 10.52
C GLY A 96 -0.30 -24.50 11.47
N GLY A 97 -0.91 -24.30 12.64
CA GLY A 97 -0.35 -23.48 13.73
C GLY A 97 -1.12 -22.18 13.97
N LEU A 98 -0.61 -21.42 14.92
CA LEU A 98 -1.21 -20.17 15.39
C LEU A 98 -0.95 -19.02 14.39
N PHE A 99 -1.95 -18.17 14.21
CA PHE A 99 -1.85 -16.86 13.56
C PHE A 99 -2.42 -15.79 14.51
N ASN A 100 -1.60 -14.84 14.93
CA ASN A 100 -2.01 -13.77 15.83
C ASN A 100 -2.52 -12.57 15.05
N MET A 101 -3.62 -11.96 15.54
CA MET A 101 -4.22 -10.76 14.94
C MET A 101 -4.47 -9.68 16.00
N GLY A 102 -4.23 -8.43 15.62
CA GLY A 102 -4.41 -7.26 16.48
C GLY A 102 -3.25 -7.01 17.43
N VAL A 103 -2.68 -8.06 18.00
CA VAL A 103 -1.47 -8.04 18.84
C VAL A 103 -0.47 -9.06 18.30
N VAL A 104 0.79 -8.67 18.25
CA VAL A 104 1.91 -9.50 17.79
C VAL A 104 2.94 -9.69 18.92
N GLY A 105 3.75 -10.72 18.83
CA GLY A 105 4.82 -10.98 19.81
C GLY A 105 5.92 -9.92 19.76
N VAL A 106 6.36 -9.60 18.56
CA VAL A 106 7.39 -8.59 18.27
C VAL A 106 6.83 -7.63 17.22
N GLY A 107 6.73 -6.34 17.50
CA GLY A 107 6.13 -5.38 16.56
C GLY A 107 6.22 -3.94 17.06
N SER A 108 5.29 -3.11 16.64
CA SER A 108 5.18 -1.72 17.10
C SER A 108 4.74 -1.62 18.56
N ARG A 109 4.10 -2.65 19.09
CA ARG A 109 3.48 -2.67 20.43
C ARG A 109 2.40 -1.61 20.62
N VAL A 110 1.69 -1.25 19.52
CA VAL A 110 0.60 -0.28 19.52
C VAL A 110 -0.66 -0.96 18.97
N PRO A 111 -1.34 -1.81 19.75
CA PRO A 111 -2.58 -2.47 19.34
C PRO A 111 -3.74 -1.48 19.30
N PRO A 112 -4.91 -1.87 18.76
CA PRO A 112 -6.12 -1.05 18.81
C PRO A 112 -6.60 -0.79 20.24
N PRO A 113 -7.48 0.20 20.47
CA PRO A 113 -8.10 0.44 21.77
C PRO A 113 -8.89 -0.76 22.26
N ASN A 114 -8.78 -1.06 23.54
CA ASN A 114 -9.53 -2.16 24.16
C ASN A 114 -11.05 -1.99 23.98
N GLY A 115 -11.72 -3.08 23.63
CA GLY A 115 -13.17 -3.10 23.43
C GLY A 115 -13.65 -2.56 22.08
N THR A 116 -12.72 -2.29 21.14
CA THR A 116 -13.07 -2.01 19.74
C THR A 116 -12.94 -3.29 18.91
N ASP A 117 -13.33 -3.24 17.62
CA ASP A 117 -13.03 -4.32 16.71
C ASP A 117 -11.49 -4.37 16.45
N PHE A 118 -10.93 -5.57 16.58
CA PHE A 118 -9.55 -5.84 16.16
C PHE A 118 -9.52 -6.46 14.77
N VAL A 119 -10.61 -7.17 14.40
CA VAL A 119 -10.77 -7.80 13.10
C VAL A 119 -12.19 -7.59 12.62
N SER A 120 -12.37 -7.00 11.43
CA SER A 120 -13.65 -6.78 10.79
C SER A 120 -13.65 -7.43 9.40
N VAL A 121 -14.47 -8.47 9.18
CA VAL A 121 -14.54 -9.26 7.96
C VAL A 121 -15.90 -9.14 7.33
N GLY A 122 -15.98 -8.60 6.11
CA GLY A 122 -17.24 -8.43 5.38
C GLY A 122 -17.84 -9.74 4.86
N GLY A 123 -17.04 -10.76 4.67
CA GLY A 123 -17.42 -12.11 4.22
C GLY A 123 -17.30 -13.16 5.30
N ASN A 124 -16.79 -14.32 4.90
CA ASN A 124 -16.58 -15.47 5.78
C ASN A 124 -15.21 -15.41 6.47
N VAL A 125 -15.15 -15.93 7.70
CA VAL A 125 -13.91 -16.26 8.39
C VAL A 125 -13.73 -17.78 8.32
N THR A 126 -12.68 -18.25 7.66
CA THR A 126 -12.36 -19.66 7.51
C THR A 126 -10.97 -19.94 8.05
N VAL A 127 -10.89 -20.69 9.15
CA VAL A 127 -9.63 -21.20 9.71
C VAL A 127 -9.58 -22.70 9.44
N ARG A 128 -8.66 -23.13 8.57
CA ARG A 128 -8.54 -24.54 8.17
C ARG A 128 -8.12 -25.41 9.35
N PRO A 129 -8.44 -26.73 9.30
CA PRO A 129 -7.98 -27.68 10.34
C PRO A 129 -6.49 -27.56 10.61
N ALA A 130 -6.08 -27.80 11.85
CA ALA A 130 -4.73 -27.62 12.38
C ALA A 130 -4.24 -26.16 12.47
N ASN A 131 -5.02 -25.18 12.03
CA ASN A 131 -4.76 -23.75 12.24
C ASN A 131 -5.61 -23.21 13.40
N GLU A 132 -5.11 -22.12 13.99
CA GLU A 132 -5.84 -21.33 14.98
C GLU A 132 -5.57 -19.85 14.74
N VAL A 133 -6.58 -19.01 14.87
CA VAL A 133 -6.45 -17.56 14.96
C VAL A 133 -6.60 -17.16 16.41
N MET A 134 -5.65 -16.37 16.94
CA MET A 134 -5.77 -15.69 18.23
C MET A 134 -5.88 -14.20 18.02
N VAL A 135 -6.89 -13.58 18.60
CA VAL A 135 -7.13 -12.14 18.50
C VAL A 135 -6.94 -11.49 19.87
N GLY A 136 -6.06 -10.48 19.89
CA GLY A 136 -5.63 -9.85 21.12
C GLY A 136 -4.40 -10.52 21.73
N GLY A 137 -3.99 -10.03 22.91
CA GLY A 137 -2.80 -10.50 23.62
C GLY A 137 -2.65 -9.83 24.97
N SER A 138 -1.49 -9.92 25.58
CA SER A 138 -1.20 -9.25 26.85
C SER A 138 0.29 -8.88 26.97
N ASP A 139 0.56 -7.92 27.83
CA ASP A 139 1.90 -7.57 28.29
C ASP A 139 1.92 -7.49 29.83
N SER A 140 2.97 -6.89 30.39
CA SER A 140 3.10 -6.71 31.85
C SER A 140 2.05 -5.77 32.45
N LYS A 141 1.43 -4.90 31.61
CA LYS A 141 0.42 -3.90 32.02
C LYS A 141 -1.01 -4.40 31.88
N GLY A 142 -1.20 -5.57 31.25
CA GLY A 142 -2.51 -6.18 31.12
C GLY A 142 -2.89 -6.58 29.69
N PRO A 143 -4.16 -6.96 29.47
CA PRO A 143 -4.62 -7.43 28.19
C PRO A 143 -4.87 -6.31 27.19
N ALA A 144 -4.64 -6.61 25.91
CA ALA A 144 -5.21 -5.93 24.78
C ALA A 144 -6.25 -6.85 24.15
N TYR A 145 -7.50 -6.41 24.10
CA TYR A 145 -8.62 -7.21 23.68
C TYR A 145 -9.58 -6.40 22.80
N GLY A 146 -10.18 -7.07 21.86
CA GLY A 146 -11.19 -6.50 20.97
C GLY A 146 -11.95 -7.58 20.24
N ASP A 147 -12.94 -7.20 19.45
CA ASP A 147 -13.87 -8.12 18.83
C ASP A 147 -13.39 -8.59 17.44
N VAL A 148 -13.90 -9.76 17.05
CA VAL A 148 -13.90 -10.26 15.69
C VAL A 148 -15.30 -10.11 15.14
N ARG A 149 -15.52 -9.12 14.28
CA ARG A 149 -16.82 -8.89 13.64
C ARG A 149 -16.80 -9.46 12.22
N TYR A 150 -17.85 -10.24 11.85
CA TYR A 150 -17.87 -10.90 10.54
C TYR A 150 -19.29 -10.92 9.95
N GLY A 151 -19.35 -10.74 8.60
CA GLY A 151 -20.61 -10.62 7.89
C GLY A 151 -21.22 -11.93 7.39
N GLY A 152 -20.37 -12.95 7.14
CA GLY A 152 -20.79 -14.25 6.64
C GLY A 152 -20.82 -15.34 7.71
N THR A 153 -20.07 -16.42 7.47
CA THR A 153 -19.92 -17.54 8.42
C THR A 153 -18.54 -17.54 9.06
N LEU A 154 -18.44 -18.04 10.29
CA LEU A 154 -17.17 -18.30 10.95
C LEU A 154 -16.99 -19.81 11.12
N THR A 155 -15.91 -20.36 10.58
CA THR A 155 -15.57 -21.77 10.66
C THR A 155 -14.11 -21.95 11.10
N GLY A 156 -13.86 -22.97 11.91
CA GLY A 156 -12.55 -23.28 12.48
C GLY A 156 -12.30 -22.63 13.84
N LYS A 157 -11.04 -22.65 14.29
CA LYS A 157 -10.67 -22.25 15.65
C LYS A 157 -10.26 -20.77 15.67
N VAL A 158 -11.08 -19.94 16.29
CA VAL A 158 -10.80 -18.53 16.59
C VAL A 158 -10.90 -18.35 18.10
N THR A 159 -9.80 -17.93 18.71
CA THR A 159 -9.72 -17.60 20.15
C THR A 159 -9.56 -16.10 20.30
N VAL A 160 -10.42 -15.49 21.12
CA VAL A 160 -10.39 -14.05 21.38
C VAL A 160 -10.05 -13.81 22.84
N VAL A 161 -9.12 -12.89 23.09
CA VAL A 161 -8.76 -12.51 24.47
C VAL A 161 -9.93 -11.83 25.15
N ALA A 162 -10.37 -12.38 26.27
CA ALA A 162 -11.51 -11.87 27.04
C ALA A 162 -11.25 -10.43 27.57
N PRO A 163 -12.26 -9.54 27.60
CA PRO A 163 -13.68 -9.77 27.32
C PRO A 163 -14.10 -9.63 25.84
N GLY A 164 -13.17 -9.56 24.89
CA GLY A 164 -13.49 -9.55 23.47
C GLY A 164 -14.25 -10.81 23.03
N SER A 165 -14.92 -10.75 21.92
CA SER A 165 -15.84 -11.80 21.44
C SER A 165 -15.87 -11.89 19.91
N THR A 166 -16.55 -12.92 19.38
CA THR A 166 -16.88 -13.01 17.97
C THR A 166 -18.32 -12.54 17.76
N ILE A 167 -18.55 -11.60 16.84
CA ILE A 167 -19.83 -10.95 16.60
C ILE A 167 -20.21 -11.12 15.12
N HIS A 168 -21.35 -11.77 14.88
CA HIS A 168 -21.91 -11.80 13.53
C HIS A 168 -22.66 -10.50 13.25
N ASP A 169 -22.28 -9.82 12.16
CA ASP A 169 -22.88 -8.56 11.70
C ASP A 169 -22.81 -8.49 10.16
N ALA A 170 -23.94 -8.74 9.52
CA ALA A 170 -24.06 -8.70 8.05
C ALA A 170 -23.78 -7.31 7.46
N GLY A 171 -23.76 -6.25 8.28
CA GLY A 171 -23.51 -4.87 7.87
C GLY A 171 -22.03 -4.51 7.67
N VAL A 172 -21.09 -5.33 8.15
CA VAL A 172 -19.63 -5.02 8.12
C VAL A 172 -19.17 -4.56 6.75
N ARG A 173 -19.49 -5.34 5.70
CA ARG A 173 -19.08 -4.99 4.34
C ARG A 173 -19.59 -3.62 3.91
N ALA A 174 -20.85 -3.32 4.15
CA ALA A 174 -21.45 -2.03 3.77
C ALA A 174 -20.82 -0.86 4.55
N THR A 175 -20.50 -1.07 5.82
CA THR A 175 -19.87 -0.06 6.68
C THR A 175 -18.53 0.40 6.14
N TYR A 176 -17.71 -0.52 5.66
CA TYR A 176 -16.32 -0.21 5.24
C TYR A 176 -16.14 -0.12 3.72
N ALA A 177 -17.15 -0.46 2.90
CA ALA A 177 -17.07 -0.40 1.45
C ALA A 177 -16.59 0.96 0.88
N PRO A 178 -16.98 2.13 1.43
CA PRO A 178 -16.50 3.41 0.94
C PRO A 178 -14.99 3.59 1.01
N LEU A 179 -14.30 2.93 1.95
CA LEU A 179 -12.85 3.03 2.08
C LEU A 179 -12.12 2.43 0.87
N ARG A 180 -12.71 1.43 0.21
CA ARG A 180 -12.14 0.87 -1.01
C ARG A 180 -12.02 1.94 -2.10
N THR A 181 -13.11 2.67 -2.38
CA THR A 181 -13.10 3.77 -3.36
C THR A 181 -12.11 4.86 -2.96
N THR A 182 -12.07 5.21 -1.66
CA THR A 182 -11.08 6.16 -1.15
C THR A 182 -9.64 5.73 -1.46
N ILE A 183 -9.31 4.44 -1.28
CA ILE A 183 -7.98 3.88 -1.57
C ILE A 183 -7.71 3.88 -3.08
N GLU A 184 -8.69 3.50 -3.91
CA GLU A 184 -8.60 3.56 -5.38
C GLU A 184 -8.26 4.98 -5.83
N ASP A 185 -9.01 5.97 -5.36
CA ASP A 185 -8.86 7.37 -5.72
C ASP A 185 -7.49 7.93 -5.32
N PHE A 186 -7.08 7.71 -4.07
CA PHE A 186 -5.77 8.16 -3.60
C PHE A 186 -4.61 7.49 -4.34
N SER A 187 -4.71 6.20 -4.61
CA SER A 187 -3.69 5.46 -5.36
C SER A 187 -3.55 5.97 -6.79
N GLN A 188 -4.66 6.16 -7.50
CA GLN A 188 -4.67 6.69 -8.86
C GLN A 188 -4.15 8.14 -8.91
N CYS A 189 -4.56 8.97 -7.98
CA CYS A 189 -4.10 10.35 -7.88
C CYS A 189 -2.60 10.43 -7.60
N ALA A 190 -2.09 9.60 -6.68
CA ALA A 190 -0.65 9.53 -6.39
C ALA A 190 0.16 9.13 -7.63
N ALA A 191 -0.38 8.25 -8.48
CA ALA A 191 0.24 7.84 -9.73
C ALA A 191 0.27 8.95 -10.80
N GLN A 192 -0.69 9.88 -10.76
CA GLN A 192 -0.76 11.01 -11.68
C GLN A 192 0.10 12.20 -11.26
N ALA A 193 0.64 12.18 -10.03
CA ALA A 193 1.50 13.24 -9.54
C ALA A 193 2.79 13.35 -10.37
N THR A 194 3.21 14.58 -10.67
CA THR A 194 4.46 14.84 -11.38
C THR A 194 5.63 14.26 -10.59
N ALA A 195 6.46 13.46 -11.25
CA ALA A 195 7.70 12.97 -10.67
C ALA A 195 8.64 14.14 -10.32
N THR A 196 9.18 14.13 -9.10
CA THR A 196 10.15 15.12 -8.61
C THR A 196 11.56 14.55 -8.55
N GLY A 197 11.71 13.25 -8.74
CA GLY A 197 12.98 12.55 -8.71
C GLY A 197 13.14 11.54 -9.82
N THR A 198 14.33 10.92 -9.86
CA THR A 198 14.69 9.88 -10.84
C THR A 198 14.99 8.56 -10.13
N VAL A 199 14.82 7.45 -10.86
CA VAL A 199 15.17 6.11 -10.36
C VAL A 199 16.15 5.46 -11.31
N THR A 200 17.29 5.04 -10.77
CA THR A 200 18.28 4.24 -11.50
C THR A 200 18.28 2.82 -10.93
N VAL A 201 17.95 1.83 -11.76
CA VAL A 201 17.93 0.43 -11.36
C VAL A 201 19.05 -0.32 -12.03
N THR A 202 19.84 -1.02 -11.22
CA THR A 202 20.91 -1.91 -11.65
C THR A 202 20.57 -3.36 -11.26
N PRO A 203 21.36 -4.37 -11.67
CA PRO A 203 21.16 -5.73 -11.18
C PRO A 203 21.33 -5.89 -9.66
N PHE A 204 21.89 -4.90 -8.95
CA PHE A 204 22.24 -4.99 -7.53
C PHE A 204 21.50 -4.00 -6.65
N ASP A 205 21.08 -2.86 -7.20
CA ASP A 205 20.42 -1.80 -6.45
C ASP A 205 19.39 -1.01 -7.27
N ALA A 206 18.50 -0.32 -6.56
CA ALA A 206 17.68 0.76 -7.07
C ALA A 206 17.98 2.03 -6.27
N THR A 207 18.46 3.08 -6.94
CA THR A 207 18.73 4.37 -6.34
C THR A 207 17.65 5.37 -6.74
N PHE A 208 16.91 5.87 -5.75
CA PHE A 208 15.91 6.91 -5.85
C PHE A 208 16.55 8.25 -5.51
N THR A 209 16.72 9.12 -6.51
CA THR A 209 17.35 10.44 -6.32
C THR A 209 16.27 11.51 -6.41
N GLY A 210 15.96 12.14 -5.27
CA GLY A 210 15.02 13.25 -5.19
C GLY A 210 15.62 14.57 -5.69
N ASP A 211 14.78 15.60 -5.79
CA ASP A 211 15.19 16.96 -6.22
C ASP A 211 15.87 17.78 -5.11
N GLY A 212 15.93 17.26 -3.89
CA GLY A 212 16.57 17.90 -2.74
C GLY A 212 15.77 19.05 -2.11
N THR A 213 14.59 19.39 -2.63
CA THR A 213 13.84 20.59 -2.24
C THR A 213 12.36 20.37 -1.96
N SER A 214 11.70 19.54 -2.75
CA SER A 214 10.25 19.30 -2.63
C SER A 214 9.89 18.57 -1.35
N ALA A 215 8.86 19.04 -0.64
CA ALA A 215 8.35 18.39 0.56
C ALA A 215 7.67 17.02 0.25
N ARG A 216 7.37 16.75 -1.01
CA ARG A 216 6.90 15.46 -1.51
C ARG A 216 7.79 15.02 -2.67
N GLN A 217 8.39 13.85 -2.50
CA GLN A 217 9.27 13.23 -3.49
C GLN A 217 8.51 12.11 -4.17
N VAL A 218 8.30 12.24 -5.48
CA VAL A 218 7.53 11.30 -6.29
C VAL A 218 8.44 10.61 -7.30
N PHE A 219 8.40 9.28 -7.29
CA PHE A 219 9.19 8.41 -8.16
C PHE A 219 8.26 7.49 -8.95
N ASN A 220 8.36 7.51 -10.29
CA ASN A 220 7.62 6.61 -11.16
C ASN A 220 8.56 5.49 -11.64
N VAL A 221 8.24 4.26 -11.30
CA VAL A 221 9.06 3.07 -11.57
C VAL A 221 8.34 2.18 -12.58
N SER A 222 8.86 2.12 -13.79
CA SER A 222 8.28 1.34 -14.90
C SER A 222 8.84 -0.08 -15.04
N GLN A 223 9.70 -0.50 -14.12
CA GLN A 223 10.32 -1.83 -14.12
C GLN A 223 10.31 -2.43 -12.73
N ASN A 224 10.53 -3.73 -12.64
CA ASN A 224 10.59 -4.43 -11.36
C ASN A 224 11.86 -4.09 -10.58
N LEU A 225 11.75 -4.03 -9.27
CA LEU A 225 12.85 -3.82 -8.33
C LEU A 225 13.31 -5.19 -7.81
N GLY A 226 14.24 -5.81 -8.54
CA GLY A 226 14.65 -7.19 -8.29
C GLY A 226 13.72 -8.23 -8.89
N SER A 227 13.75 -9.45 -8.34
CA SER A 227 12.92 -10.59 -8.77
C SER A 227 12.85 -11.63 -7.65
N ALA A 228 12.03 -12.66 -7.82
CA ALA A 228 11.99 -13.79 -6.88
C ALA A 228 13.38 -14.44 -6.67
N ALA A 229 14.20 -14.49 -7.73
CA ALA A 229 15.55 -15.05 -7.69
C ALA A 229 16.64 -14.06 -7.26
N ARG A 230 16.36 -12.77 -7.27
CA ARG A 230 17.37 -11.72 -7.02
C ARG A 230 16.78 -10.57 -6.21
N LYS A 231 17.28 -10.42 -5.01
CA LYS A 231 17.04 -9.26 -4.17
C LYS A 231 18.01 -8.15 -4.50
N ILE A 232 17.56 -6.91 -4.47
CA ILE A 232 18.40 -5.73 -4.70
C ILE A 232 18.35 -4.78 -3.52
N ASP A 233 19.37 -3.94 -3.39
CA ASP A 233 19.40 -2.89 -2.38
C ASP A 233 18.54 -1.70 -2.82
N LEU A 234 17.85 -1.08 -1.85
CA LEU A 234 17.11 0.16 -2.05
C LEU A 234 17.87 1.32 -1.41
N LYS A 235 18.12 2.38 -2.19
CA LYS A 235 18.90 3.55 -1.77
C LYS A 235 18.11 4.82 -2.08
N PHE A 236 18.10 5.77 -1.14
CA PHE A 236 17.47 7.06 -1.32
C PHE A 236 18.50 8.17 -1.16
N ALA A 237 18.53 9.12 -2.07
CA ALA A 237 19.43 10.26 -2.07
C ALA A 237 18.64 11.55 -2.36
N GLY A 238 19.10 12.70 -1.87
CA GLY A 238 18.44 13.98 -2.14
C GLY A 238 17.01 14.07 -1.62
N ILE A 239 16.68 13.34 -0.54
CA ILE A 239 15.36 13.42 0.10
C ILE A 239 15.44 14.45 1.23
N PRO A 240 14.68 15.55 1.17
CA PRO A 240 14.63 16.51 2.27
C PRO A 240 14.11 15.88 3.56
N SER A 241 14.64 16.34 4.69
CA SER A 241 14.18 15.87 5.99
C SER A 241 12.66 16.09 6.15
N GLY A 242 11.95 15.02 6.54
CA GLY A 242 10.51 15.07 6.74
C GLY A 242 9.66 15.10 5.46
N ALA A 243 10.26 14.99 4.29
CA ALA A 243 9.51 14.88 3.04
C ALA A 243 8.72 13.57 2.99
N THR A 244 7.55 13.62 2.36
CA THR A 244 6.81 12.42 1.96
C THR A 244 7.45 11.81 0.72
N VAL A 245 7.65 10.51 0.72
CA VAL A 245 8.18 9.75 -0.42
C VAL A 245 7.10 8.85 -0.98
N ILE A 246 6.80 9.01 -2.26
CA ILE A 246 5.84 8.18 -3.00
C ILE A 246 6.60 7.45 -4.10
N VAL A 247 6.54 6.12 -4.08
CA VAL A 247 7.10 5.27 -5.13
C VAL A 247 5.95 4.61 -5.87
N ASN A 248 5.65 5.09 -7.07
CA ASN A 248 4.63 4.51 -7.94
C ASN A 248 5.25 3.36 -8.73
N MET A 249 4.86 2.13 -8.40
CA MET A 249 5.22 0.92 -9.14
C MET A 249 4.22 0.72 -10.28
N LEU A 250 4.66 0.88 -11.51
CA LEU A 250 3.80 0.90 -12.70
C LEU A 250 3.68 -0.45 -13.45
N PRO A 251 4.54 -1.47 -13.24
CA PRO A 251 4.34 -2.78 -13.86
C PRO A 251 3.02 -3.42 -13.44
N ASP A 252 2.39 -4.16 -14.36
CA ASP A 252 1.18 -4.92 -14.09
C ASP A 252 1.45 -6.10 -13.13
N ASP A 253 2.56 -6.82 -13.36
CA ASP A 253 3.14 -7.79 -12.42
C ASP A 253 4.34 -7.11 -11.73
N ALA A 254 4.06 -6.37 -10.65
CA ALA A 254 5.03 -5.54 -9.96
C ALA A 254 5.79 -6.33 -8.89
N VAL A 255 7.10 -6.21 -8.87
CA VAL A 255 7.96 -6.87 -7.87
C VAL A 255 8.83 -5.84 -7.16
N VAL A 256 8.81 -5.89 -5.83
CA VAL A 256 9.81 -5.26 -4.95
C VAL A 256 10.48 -6.38 -4.15
N SER A 257 11.69 -6.75 -4.55
CA SER A 257 12.47 -7.83 -3.96
C SER A 257 13.74 -7.29 -3.33
N THR A 258 13.78 -7.23 -1.99
CA THR A 258 14.87 -6.56 -1.28
C THR A 258 15.20 -7.21 0.07
N ASN A 259 16.46 -7.00 0.49
CA ASN A 259 16.91 -7.24 1.87
C ASN A 259 17.22 -5.92 2.60
N THR A 260 16.91 -4.76 2.01
CA THR A 260 17.19 -3.46 2.61
C THR A 260 16.11 -3.09 3.62
N GLY A 261 16.52 -2.60 4.78
CA GLY A 261 15.68 -2.24 5.91
C GLY A 261 15.85 -3.22 7.08
N ASN A 262 16.13 -2.68 8.26
CA ASN A 262 16.35 -3.50 9.46
C ASN A 262 15.42 -3.15 10.64
N GLY A 263 14.58 -2.10 10.48
CA GLY A 263 13.66 -1.67 11.52
C GLY A 263 14.31 -0.98 12.72
N LEU A 264 15.62 -0.69 12.67
CA LEU A 264 16.36 -0.11 13.78
C LEU A 264 16.65 1.38 13.57
N PRO A 265 16.83 2.14 14.65
CA PRO A 265 17.30 3.53 14.58
C PRO A 265 18.64 3.63 13.84
N GLY A 266 18.75 4.63 12.96
CA GLY A 266 19.95 4.86 12.13
C GLY A 266 19.91 4.22 10.75
N ASP A 267 18.97 3.32 10.49
CA ASP A 267 18.69 2.82 9.14
C ASP A 267 17.89 3.86 8.34
N GLN A 268 18.34 4.14 7.09
CA GLN A 268 17.72 5.17 6.25
C GLN A 268 16.25 4.84 5.94
N LEU A 269 15.95 3.59 5.58
CA LEU A 269 14.58 3.21 5.25
C LEU A 269 13.67 3.26 6.47
N THR A 270 14.18 2.88 7.64
CA THR A 270 13.45 3.00 8.90
C THR A 270 13.10 4.46 9.20
N ALA A 271 14.02 5.40 8.93
CA ALA A 271 13.76 6.83 9.12
C ALA A 271 12.73 7.38 8.12
N LEU A 272 12.69 6.87 6.89
CA LEU A 272 11.71 7.24 5.85
C LEU A 272 10.35 6.56 6.07
N GLY A 273 10.32 5.38 6.68
CA GLY A 273 9.15 4.51 6.78
C GLY A 273 7.84 5.20 7.12
N PRO A 274 7.77 6.08 8.14
CA PRO A 274 6.53 6.77 8.49
C PRO A 274 5.96 7.69 7.39
N LYS A 275 6.75 8.06 6.39
CA LYS A 275 6.34 8.91 5.26
C LYS A 275 6.66 8.29 3.90
N LEU A 276 6.98 7.00 3.85
CA LEU A 276 7.24 6.25 2.63
C LEU A 276 5.99 5.48 2.22
N LEU A 277 5.54 5.69 0.99
CA LEU A 277 4.43 4.99 0.38
C LEU A 277 4.90 4.25 -0.89
N TRP A 278 4.68 2.95 -0.91
CA TRP A 278 4.78 2.10 -2.09
C TRP A 278 3.40 1.98 -2.71
N ASN A 279 3.19 2.63 -3.84
CA ASN A 279 1.90 2.70 -4.51
C ASN A 279 1.88 1.81 -5.76
N PHE A 280 0.87 0.94 -5.86
CA PHE A 280 0.62 0.01 -6.96
C PHE A 280 -0.72 0.35 -7.60
N PRO A 281 -0.79 1.38 -8.47
CA PRO A 281 -2.07 1.95 -8.88
C PRO A 281 -2.91 1.03 -9.75
N THR A 282 -2.26 0.22 -10.61
CA THR A 282 -2.94 -0.60 -11.62
C THR A 282 -2.53 -2.06 -11.63
N SER A 283 -1.53 -2.44 -10.82
CA SER A 283 -0.97 -3.79 -10.84
C SER A 283 -2.04 -4.84 -10.57
N THR A 284 -2.11 -5.83 -11.43
CA THR A 284 -2.94 -7.03 -11.21
C THR A 284 -2.27 -7.97 -10.22
N MET A 285 -0.93 -7.97 -10.19
CA MET A 285 -0.13 -8.66 -9.19
C MET A 285 0.93 -7.71 -8.63
N ALA A 286 1.09 -7.71 -7.31
CA ALA A 286 2.17 -7.01 -6.63
C ALA A 286 2.86 -7.95 -5.64
N HIS A 287 4.18 -8.06 -5.72
CA HIS A 287 4.98 -8.96 -4.90
C HIS A 287 5.98 -8.16 -4.07
N ILE A 288 5.79 -8.16 -2.75
CA ILE A 288 6.69 -7.57 -1.78
C ILE A 288 7.43 -8.72 -1.11
N ILE A 289 8.62 -9.03 -1.58
CA ILE A 289 9.35 -10.24 -1.23
C ILE A 289 10.78 -9.94 -0.78
N GLY A 290 11.35 -10.80 0.04
CA GLY A 290 12.76 -10.66 0.45
C GLY A 290 13.08 -11.19 1.82
N GLY A 291 14.03 -10.53 2.48
CA GLY A 291 14.52 -10.94 3.80
C GLY A 291 14.72 -9.76 4.75
N ALA A 292 14.02 -8.64 4.52
CA ALA A 292 14.15 -7.40 5.28
C ALA A 292 13.06 -7.25 6.35
N GLN A 293 13.26 -6.30 7.24
CA GLN A 293 12.18 -5.56 7.88
C GLN A 293 11.76 -4.47 6.89
N PHE A 294 10.79 -4.76 6.02
CA PHE A 294 10.36 -3.87 4.95
C PHE A 294 9.75 -2.59 5.53
N GLN A 295 10.16 -1.44 5.02
CA GLN A 295 9.75 -0.14 5.55
C GLN A 295 8.83 0.59 4.60
N GLY A 296 7.85 1.27 5.18
CA GLY A 296 6.88 2.07 4.46
C GLY A 296 5.54 1.37 4.27
N SER A 297 4.54 2.18 3.99
CA SER A 297 3.18 1.72 3.77
C SER A 297 2.98 1.27 2.32
N ILE A 298 2.03 0.37 2.12
CA ILE A 298 1.66 -0.16 0.79
C ILE A 298 0.25 0.31 0.45
N MET A 299 0.05 0.78 -0.77
CA MET A 299 -1.26 1.10 -1.32
C MET A 299 -1.44 0.44 -2.68
N GLY A 300 -2.51 -0.33 -2.86
CA GLY A 300 -2.89 -0.99 -4.11
C GLY A 300 -4.23 -0.47 -4.60
N GLY A 301 -4.23 0.23 -5.75
CA GLY A 301 -5.42 0.88 -6.32
C GLY A 301 -6.27 -0.01 -7.23
N ASN A 302 -5.79 -1.20 -7.61
CA ASN A 302 -6.55 -2.09 -8.48
C ASN A 302 -7.49 -2.99 -7.67
N PRO A 303 -8.83 -2.84 -7.82
CA PRO A 303 -9.79 -3.64 -7.08
C PRO A 303 -9.78 -5.15 -7.42
N ASN A 304 -9.20 -5.50 -8.57
CA ASN A 304 -9.02 -6.89 -8.99
C ASN A 304 -7.59 -7.40 -8.76
N GLY A 305 -6.71 -6.54 -8.21
CA GLY A 305 -5.33 -6.85 -7.96
C GLY A 305 -5.15 -7.77 -6.74
N THR A 306 -4.04 -8.48 -6.73
CA THR A 306 -3.59 -9.27 -5.57
C THR A 306 -2.19 -8.84 -5.18
N THR A 307 -2.04 -8.39 -3.93
CA THR A 307 -0.75 -8.08 -3.34
C THR A 307 -0.28 -9.23 -2.46
N THR A 308 0.89 -9.76 -2.74
CA THR A 308 1.55 -10.80 -1.93
C THR A 308 2.64 -10.15 -1.08
N VAL A 309 2.57 -10.35 0.24
CA VAL A 309 3.59 -9.92 1.19
C VAL A 309 4.31 -11.16 1.71
N GLU A 310 5.60 -11.25 1.38
CA GLU A 310 6.51 -12.31 1.79
C GLU A 310 7.82 -11.69 2.32
N GLN A 311 7.72 -11.01 3.48
CA GLN A 311 8.82 -10.37 4.18
C GLN A 311 8.82 -10.79 5.65
N PRO A 312 10.00 -10.95 6.30
CA PRO A 312 10.08 -11.25 7.73
C PRO A 312 9.30 -10.27 8.60
N GLY A 313 9.31 -8.98 8.27
CA GLY A 313 8.45 -7.96 8.84
C GLY A 313 8.11 -6.88 7.82
N LEU A 314 6.88 -6.37 7.86
CA LEU A 314 6.45 -5.20 7.11
C LEU A 314 6.05 -4.12 8.13
N ASN A 315 6.76 -3.01 8.13
CA ASN A 315 6.57 -1.88 9.05
C ASN A 315 5.85 -0.74 8.35
N GLY A 316 4.52 -0.77 8.36
CA GLY A 316 3.69 0.21 7.67
C GLY A 316 2.26 -0.26 7.50
N ARG A 317 1.39 0.63 7.01
CA ARG A 317 0.02 0.33 6.65
C ARG A 317 -0.05 -0.51 5.36
N VAL A 318 -1.09 -1.33 5.24
CA VAL A 318 -1.40 -2.06 4.01
C VAL A 318 -2.82 -1.72 3.58
N TYR A 319 -2.99 -0.91 2.54
CA TYR A 319 -4.26 -0.43 2.04
C TYR A 319 -4.49 -0.88 0.60
N LEU A 320 -5.31 -1.90 0.40
CA LEU A 320 -5.54 -2.52 -0.89
C LEU A 320 -7.00 -2.43 -1.30
N ALA A 321 -7.27 -1.91 -2.48
CA ALA A 321 -8.60 -2.02 -3.09
C ALA A 321 -8.95 -3.47 -3.49
N GLY A 322 -7.93 -4.30 -3.72
CA GLY A 322 -8.00 -5.73 -4.07
C GLY A 322 -7.70 -6.66 -2.90
N ASN A 323 -7.03 -7.78 -3.22
CA ASN A 323 -6.75 -8.89 -2.31
C ASN A 323 -5.37 -8.79 -1.65
N LEU A 324 -5.23 -9.41 -0.49
CA LEU A 324 -3.96 -9.60 0.21
C LEU A 324 -3.67 -11.11 0.37
N VAL A 325 -2.44 -11.50 0.05
CA VAL A 325 -1.86 -12.78 0.43
C VAL A 325 -0.67 -12.52 1.34
N GLN A 326 -0.77 -12.88 2.62
CA GLN A 326 0.36 -12.90 3.52
C GLN A 326 0.92 -14.31 3.59
N THR A 327 2.20 -14.46 3.26
CA THR A 327 2.86 -15.76 3.20
C THR A 327 4.30 -15.66 3.67
N GLY A 328 5.00 -16.78 3.70
CA GLY A 328 6.42 -16.82 3.98
C GLY A 328 6.94 -18.20 4.33
N THR A 329 8.27 -18.31 4.37
CA THR A 329 9.00 -19.53 4.76
C THR A 329 9.30 -19.57 6.26
N GLY A 330 9.10 -18.45 6.96
CA GLY A 330 9.27 -18.25 8.41
C GLY A 330 8.07 -17.57 9.05
N GLY A 331 8.18 -17.18 10.30
CA GLY A 331 7.18 -16.42 11.04
C GLY A 331 7.11 -14.97 10.57
N TYR A 332 6.55 -14.75 9.37
CA TYR A 332 6.49 -13.44 8.73
C TYR A 332 5.30 -12.64 9.24
N GLU A 333 5.50 -11.32 9.41
CA GLU A 333 4.63 -10.46 10.21
C GLU A 333 4.32 -9.14 9.49
N ILE A 334 3.17 -8.53 9.81
CA ILE A 334 2.82 -7.16 9.43
C ILE A 334 2.62 -6.37 10.71
N HIS A 335 3.40 -5.28 10.87
CA HIS A 335 3.42 -4.46 12.07
C HIS A 335 2.64 -3.16 11.88
N ASN A 336 2.06 -2.66 12.96
CA ASN A 336 1.22 -1.47 12.97
C ASN A 336 2.05 -0.18 13.08
N TYR A 337 2.63 0.29 11.97
CA TYR A 337 3.27 1.60 11.90
C TYR A 337 2.43 2.57 11.05
N PRO A 338 2.21 3.82 11.52
CA PRO A 338 1.35 4.77 10.83
C PRO A 338 1.99 5.31 9.54
N PHE A 339 1.15 5.75 8.61
CA PHE A 339 1.56 6.57 7.49
C PHE A 339 1.25 8.04 7.80
N ASN A 340 2.30 8.83 8.00
CA ASN A 340 2.25 10.26 8.36
C ASN A 340 2.59 11.17 7.18
N GLY A 341 2.59 10.62 5.96
CA GLY A 341 2.88 11.38 4.75
C GLY A 341 1.65 12.12 4.23
N ASP A 342 1.90 13.20 3.49
CA ASP A 342 0.87 13.95 2.78
C ASP A 342 0.82 13.50 1.31
N LEU A 343 -0.35 13.12 0.85
CA LEU A 343 -0.60 12.73 -0.53
C LEU A 343 -0.98 13.93 -1.40
N PRO A 344 -0.92 13.81 -2.74
CA PRO A 344 -1.49 14.82 -3.63
C PRO A 344 -2.95 15.09 -3.28
N ASP A 345 -3.38 16.34 -3.40
CA ASP A 345 -4.79 16.70 -3.29
C ASP A 345 -5.53 16.13 -4.50
N CYS A 346 -6.37 15.15 -4.24
CA CYS A 346 -7.16 14.43 -5.24
C CYS A 346 -8.58 14.99 -5.38
N SER A 347 -8.90 16.10 -4.69
CA SER A 347 -10.12 16.82 -4.98
C SER A 347 -10.05 17.29 -6.44
N SER A 348 -11.02 16.86 -7.25
CA SER A 348 -11.10 17.28 -8.65
C SER A 348 -10.99 18.81 -8.70
N PRO A 349 -10.14 19.39 -9.55
CA PRO A 349 -10.15 20.84 -9.74
C PRO A 349 -11.58 21.20 -10.14
N THR A 350 -12.23 22.05 -9.35
CA THR A 350 -13.50 22.68 -9.76
C THR A 350 -13.24 23.20 -11.17
N PRO A 351 -14.00 22.77 -12.21
CA PRO A 351 -13.74 23.21 -13.56
C PRO A 351 -13.73 24.73 -13.53
N THR A 352 -12.58 25.32 -13.80
CA THR A 352 -12.47 26.77 -14.00
C THR A 352 -13.52 27.12 -15.05
N PRO A 353 -14.47 28.02 -14.78
CA PRO A 353 -15.50 28.32 -15.74
C PRO A 353 -14.79 28.70 -17.04
N THR A 354 -14.99 27.89 -18.07
CA THR A 354 -14.49 28.18 -19.40
C THR A 354 -14.99 29.59 -19.74
N PRO A 355 -14.11 30.54 -20.07
CA PRO A 355 -14.56 31.88 -20.38
C PRO A 355 -15.65 31.77 -21.48
N THR A 356 -16.84 32.24 -21.16
CA THR A 356 -17.94 32.29 -22.12
C THR A 356 -17.40 32.98 -23.35
N PRO A 357 -17.45 32.37 -24.55
CA PRO A 357 -16.93 33.03 -25.76
C PRO A 357 -17.63 34.36 -25.91
N THR A 358 -16.86 35.44 -25.92
CA THR A 358 -17.36 36.78 -26.22
C THR A 358 -18.11 36.68 -27.56
N PRO A 359 -19.37 37.12 -27.66
CA PRO A 359 -20.10 36.99 -28.92
C PRO A 359 -19.31 37.67 -30.03
N THR A 360 -18.91 36.91 -31.04
CA THR A 360 -18.30 37.45 -32.24
C THR A 360 -19.31 38.40 -32.88
N PRO A 361 -18.92 39.63 -33.18
CA PRO A 361 -19.85 40.58 -33.82
C PRO A 361 -20.44 39.94 -35.05
N THR A 362 -21.76 39.89 -35.11
CA THR A 362 -22.51 39.40 -36.27
C THR A 362 -22.11 40.24 -37.51
N PRO A 363 -21.64 39.64 -38.61
CA PRO A 363 -21.27 40.39 -39.78
C PRO A 363 -22.50 41.13 -40.29
N THR A 364 -22.33 42.45 -40.53
CA THR A 364 -23.33 43.29 -41.16
C THR A 364 -23.70 42.70 -42.53
N PRO A 365 -24.98 42.52 -42.84
CA PRO A 365 -25.38 41.90 -44.11
C PRO A 365 -24.88 42.74 -45.32
N THR A 366 -24.09 42.10 -46.17
CA THR A 366 -23.65 42.63 -47.42
C THR A 366 -24.88 42.75 -48.32
N PRO A 367 -25.09 43.87 -49.03
CA PRO A 367 -26.26 44.06 -49.91
C PRO A 367 -26.28 42.94 -50.96
N THR A 368 -27.42 42.27 -51.05
CA THR A 368 -27.68 41.22 -52.05
C THR A 368 -27.64 41.82 -53.48
N PRO A 369 -26.84 41.23 -54.39
CA PRO A 369 -26.87 41.69 -55.81
C PRO A 369 -28.21 41.40 -56.44
N THR A 370 -28.69 42.32 -57.17
CA THR A 370 -29.95 42.25 -58.00
C THR A 370 -29.85 41.08 -58.98
N PRO A 371 -30.86 40.21 -59.10
CA PRO A 371 -30.79 39.06 -59.98
C PRO A 371 -30.72 39.46 -61.46
N THR A 372 -29.73 38.89 -62.15
CA THR A 372 -29.63 38.94 -63.63
C THR A 372 -30.63 37.95 -64.20
N PRO A 373 -31.35 38.30 -65.32
CA PRO A 373 -32.38 37.43 -65.89
C PRO A 373 -31.76 36.12 -66.39
N THR A 374 -32.37 35.00 -65.97
CA THR A 374 -32.00 33.62 -66.34
C THR A 374 -32.40 33.35 -67.81
N PRO A 375 -31.50 32.76 -68.61
CA PRO A 375 -31.86 32.28 -69.92
C PRO A 375 -32.79 31.07 -69.87
N THR A 376 -33.75 31.00 -70.75
CA THR A 376 -34.75 29.93 -70.91
C THR A 376 -34.07 28.60 -71.24
N PRO A 377 -34.44 27.49 -70.59
CA PRO A 377 -33.81 26.22 -70.85
C PRO A 377 -34.20 25.58 -72.15
N THR A 378 -33.20 25.08 -72.87
CA THR A 378 -33.34 24.20 -74.04
C THR A 378 -33.75 22.79 -73.57
N PRO A 379 -34.68 22.10 -74.30
CA PRO A 379 -35.12 20.77 -73.83
C PRO A 379 -34.02 19.69 -73.93
N THR A 380 -33.83 18.95 -72.84
CA THR A 380 -32.89 17.85 -72.73
C THR A 380 -33.54 16.57 -73.31
N PRO A 381 -32.80 15.73 -74.04
CA PRO A 381 -33.33 14.46 -74.52
C PRO A 381 -33.48 13.41 -73.39
N THR A 382 -34.54 12.63 -73.49
CA THR A 382 -34.93 11.58 -72.58
C THR A 382 -33.88 10.44 -72.54
N PRO A 383 -33.39 9.97 -71.40
CA PRO A 383 -32.49 8.85 -71.37
C PRO A 383 -33.22 7.52 -71.56
N THR A 384 -32.61 6.64 -72.34
CA THR A 384 -33.01 5.26 -72.55
C THR A 384 -32.54 4.41 -71.40
N VAL A 385 -33.45 3.67 -70.78
CA VAL A 385 -33.14 2.72 -69.70
C VAL A 385 -32.35 1.52 -70.21
N SER A 386 -31.15 1.34 -69.73
CA SER A 386 -30.36 0.12 -69.86
C SER A 386 -30.55 -0.76 -68.60
N LEU A 387 -30.98 -2.00 -68.83
CA LEU A 387 -31.16 -2.99 -67.77
C LEU A 387 -29.81 -3.52 -67.30
N SER A 388 -29.54 -3.40 -66.01
CA SER A 388 -28.36 -3.96 -65.34
C SER A 388 -28.62 -5.44 -64.92
N PRO A 389 -27.64 -6.33 -65.05
CA PRO A 389 -27.83 -7.71 -64.68
C PRO A 389 -27.79 -7.92 -63.16
N SER A 390 -28.56 -8.91 -62.71
CA SER A 390 -28.73 -9.40 -61.34
C SER A 390 -27.42 -9.89 -60.71
N PRO A 391 -27.18 -9.66 -59.40
CA PRO A 391 -25.97 -10.17 -58.72
C PRO A 391 -26.05 -11.68 -58.48
N THR A 392 -24.92 -12.37 -58.78
CA THR A 392 -24.66 -13.77 -58.54
C THR A 392 -24.43 -13.99 -57.03
N GLU A 393 -25.08 -15.01 -56.52
CA GLU A 393 -24.97 -15.42 -55.11
C GLU A 393 -23.56 -15.93 -54.76
N THR A 394 -23.04 -15.45 -53.60
CA THR A 394 -21.79 -15.92 -53.01
C THR A 394 -22.01 -17.20 -52.22
N PRO A 395 -21.20 -18.27 -52.38
CA PRO A 395 -21.40 -19.51 -51.66
C PRO A 395 -20.98 -19.40 -50.18
N THR A 396 -21.80 -19.97 -49.30
CA THR A 396 -21.61 -20.14 -47.84
C THR A 396 -20.42 -21.04 -47.56
N PRO A 397 -19.53 -20.70 -46.61
CA PRO A 397 -18.44 -21.59 -46.24
C PRO A 397 -18.94 -22.78 -45.39
N THR A 398 -18.58 -23.96 -45.85
CA THR A 398 -18.84 -25.25 -45.21
C THR A 398 -17.91 -25.43 -43.99
N MET A 399 -18.47 -25.70 -42.82
CA MET A 399 -17.74 -26.00 -41.61
C MET A 399 -16.99 -27.37 -41.73
N SER A 400 -15.72 -27.36 -41.44
CA SER A 400 -14.86 -28.51 -41.31
C SER A 400 -15.10 -29.25 -39.98
N PRO A 401 -15.08 -30.57 -39.93
CA PRO A 401 -15.36 -31.32 -38.69
C PRO A 401 -14.19 -31.30 -37.71
N THR A 402 -14.54 -31.20 -36.43
CA THR A 402 -13.69 -31.33 -35.25
C THR A 402 -13.06 -32.74 -35.17
N PRO A 403 -11.76 -32.88 -34.87
CA PRO A 403 -11.18 -34.19 -34.63
C PRO A 403 -11.56 -34.72 -33.25
N THR A 404 -12.14 -35.88 -33.21
CA THR A 404 -12.44 -36.68 -32.02
C THR A 404 -11.18 -37.42 -31.59
N CYS A 405 -10.68 -37.18 -30.39
CA CYS A 405 -9.62 -37.98 -29.77
C CYS A 405 -10.22 -39.16 -29.03
N SER A 406 -9.92 -40.38 -29.47
CA SER A 406 -10.18 -41.61 -28.74
C SER A 406 -9.10 -41.88 -27.69
N PRO A 407 -9.44 -42.39 -26.51
CA PRO A 407 -8.46 -42.72 -25.49
C PRO A 407 -7.84 -44.11 -25.77
N THR A 408 -6.52 -44.14 -25.85
CA THR A 408 -5.76 -45.40 -25.89
C THR A 408 -5.41 -45.79 -24.46
N SER A 409 -5.89 -46.93 -24.04
CA SER A 409 -5.56 -47.59 -22.77
C SER A 409 -4.14 -48.16 -22.84
N GLY A 410 -3.24 -47.67 -21.99
CA GLY A 410 -1.93 -48.25 -21.73
C GLY A 410 -1.78 -48.47 -20.23
N GLY A 411 -1.90 -49.74 -19.82
CA GLY A 411 -1.69 -50.18 -18.46
C GLY A 411 -0.22 -50.12 -18.06
N TRP A 412 0.04 -49.70 -16.85
CA TRP A 412 1.33 -49.86 -16.17
C TRP A 412 1.10 -50.47 -14.80
N SER A 413 1.75 -51.61 -14.58
CA SER A 413 1.81 -52.36 -13.33
C SER A 413 2.63 -51.64 -12.26
N PRO A 414 2.31 -51.82 -10.98
CA PRO A 414 3.04 -51.22 -9.89
C PRO A 414 4.33 -51.98 -9.56
N ARG A 415 5.41 -51.24 -9.29
CA ARG A 415 6.67 -51.77 -8.78
C ARG A 415 6.73 -51.60 -7.25
N PRO A 416 7.36 -52.52 -6.52
CA PRO A 416 7.17 -52.70 -5.10
C PRO A 416 7.91 -51.70 -4.22
N THR A 417 7.30 -51.46 -3.10
CA THR A 417 7.69 -50.75 -1.87
C THR A 417 9.03 -51.22 -1.30
N ALA A 418 9.91 -50.29 -1.00
CA ALA A 418 11.00 -50.52 -0.06
C ALA A 418 10.66 -49.78 1.24
N SER A 419 10.43 -50.55 2.29
CA SER A 419 10.29 -50.12 3.67
C SER A 419 11.61 -49.59 4.18
N ARG A 420 11.59 -48.33 4.67
CA ARG A 420 12.62 -47.86 5.66
C ARG A 420 11.89 -47.27 6.83
N THR A 421 11.93 -48.00 7.90
CA THR A 421 11.64 -47.57 9.27
C THR A 421 12.67 -46.52 9.66
N GLY A 422 12.22 -45.27 9.80
CA GLY A 422 12.93 -44.18 10.43
C GLY A 422 12.04 -43.60 11.51
N VAL A 423 12.36 -43.83 12.74
CA VAL A 423 11.70 -43.29 13.92
C VAL A 423 11.84 -41.77 13.90
N LEU A 424 10.73 -41.05 13.90
CA LEU A 424 10.67 -39.64 14.16
C LEU A 424 10.64 -39.37 15.65
N PRO A 425 11.38 -38.42 16.19
CA PRO A 425 11.23 -38.02 17.57
C PRO A 425 9.97 -37.16 17.76
N GLU A 426 9.15 -37.55 18.72
CA GLU A 426 8.07 -36.73 19.27
C GLU A 426 8.65 -35.45 19.88
N THR A 427 8.16 -34.29 19.48
CA THR A 427 8.31 -33.04 20.24
C THR A 427 6.94 -32.43 20.48
N GLY A 428 6.29 -32.93 21.54
CA GLY A 428 5.20 -32.22 22.18
C GLY A 428 5.63 -32.02 23.64
N GLN A 429 5.86 -30.75 24.00
CA GLN A 429 5.51 -30.20 25.32
C GLN A 429 6.04 -28.78 25.43
N GLY A 430 5.17 -27.88 25.90
CA GLY A 430 5.52 -26.51 26.21
C GLY A 430 6.62 -26.44 27.26
N GLY A 431 7.64 -25.67 26.91
CA GLY A 431 8.73 -25.31 27.81
C GLY A 431 9.16 -23.91 27.48
N THR A 432 9.09 -23.04 28.46
CA THR A 432 9.70 -21.71 28.46
C THR A 432 11.15 -21.80 27.97
N MET A 433 11.45 -21.21 26.81
CA MET A 433 12.81 -21.06 26.33
C MET A 433 13.49 -19.87 27.01
N PRO A 434 14.65 -20.05 27.63
CA PRO A 434 15.49 -18.91 27.97
C PRO A 434 16.17 -18.38 26.73
N LEU A 435 16.17 -17.05 26.61
CA LEU A 435 16.82 -16.26 25.58
C LEU A 435 18.33 -16.52 25.62
N LEU A 436 18.86 -17.34 24.70
CA LEU A 436 20.30 -17.42 24.44
C LEU A 436 20.64 -16.42 23.36
N GLY A 437 21.36 -15.37 23.74
CA GLY A 437 21.90 -14.37 22.84
C GLY A 437 22.86 -14.98 21.81
N LEU A 438 22.57 -14.76 20.55
CA LEU A 438 23.51 -15.00 19.44
C LEU A 438 24.43 -13.79 19.32
N THR A 439 25.56 -13.81 20.05
CA THR A 439 26.73 -12.98 19.76
C THR A 439 27.45 -13.59 18.55
N GLY A 440 27.21 -13.07 17.36
CA GLY A 440 28.00 -13.33 16.17
C GLY A 440 29.36 -12.63 16.30
N LEU A 441 30.41 -13.39 16.48
CA LEU A 441 31.80 -12.96 16.47
C LEU A 441 32.18 -12.49 15.06
N LEU A 442 32.48 -11.20 14.89
CA LEU A 442 33.25 -10.68 13.78
C LEU A 442 34.59 -10.22 14.30
N LEU A 443 35.59 -11.13 14.15
CA LEU A 443 37.01 -10.81 14.28
C LEU A 443 37.50 -10.16 12.97
N ILE A 444 37.86 -8.88 13.00
CA ILE A 444 38.90 -8.30 12.13
C ILE A 444 39.71 -7.35 12.99
N GLY A 445 41.01 -7.59 12.97
CA GLY A 445 42.00 -6.98 13.82
C GLY A 445 42.36 -5.54 13.48
N GLY A 446 42.93 -4.87 14.44
CA GLY A 446 43.56 -3.56 14.29
C GLY A 446 43.92 -3.01 15.67
N GLY A 447 45.18 -3.15 16.04
CA GLY A 447 45.75 -2.83 17.33
C GLY A 447 45.80 -1.33 17.67
N GLY A 448 45.99 -1.02 18.94
CA GLY A 448 46.46 0.28 19.38
C GLY A 448 46.11 0.68 20.80
N ALA A 449 47.04 0.41 21.70
CA ALA A 449 47.42 1.18 22.89
C ALA A 449 46.42 1.38 24.05
N LEU A 450 46.76 0.68 25.11
CA LEU A 450 46.47 0.90 26.53
C LEU A 450 46.93 2.28 27.02
N LEU A 451 46.11 2.96 27.81
CA LEU A 451 46.60 3.82 28.87
C LEU A 451 45.72 3.69 30.11
N PHE A 452 46.32 3.04 31.15
CA PHE A 452 45.82 2.97 32.50
C PHE A 452 45.91 4.31 33.20
N GLY A 453 44.81 4.76 33.81
CA GLY A 453 44.77 5.85 34.77
C GLY A 453 44.10 5.43 36.07
N ARG A 454 44.87 4.94 37.00
CA ARG A 454 44.47 4.76 38.40
C ARG A 454 44.27 6.12 39.04
N TYR A 455 43.11 6.36 39.70
CA TYR A 455 43.02 7.41 40.73
C TYR A 455 42.69 6.79 42.08
N ARG A 456 43.62 7.06 43.01
CA ARG A 456 43.64 6.63 44.41
C ARG A 456 42.66 7.44 45.24
N ARG A 457 42.04 6.76 46.20
CA ARG A 457 41.42 7.35 47.39
C ARG A 457 42.42 8.12 48.23
N GLY A 458 42.01 9.29 48.74
CA GLY A 458 42.59 9.96 49.89
C GLY A 458 41.48 10.42 50.81
N ARG A 459 41.48 9.84 52.05
CA ARG A 459 40.77 10.35 53.23
C ARG A 459 41.61 11.44 53.85
N HIS A 460 41.00 12.46 54.42
CA HIS A 460 41.18 13.01 55.76
C HIS A 460 40.58 14.43 55.85
N SER A 461 39.85 14.61 56.85
CA SER A 461 39.49 15.48 57.96
C SER A 461 38.12 16.10 57.80
#